data_148442a4cc180bf32017821dd132ca2e
#
_entry.id   148442a4cc180bf32017821dd132ca2e
#
_cell.length_a   1.000
_cell.length_b   1.000
_cell.length_c   1.000
_cell.angle_alpha   90.00
_cell.angle_beta   90.00
_cell.angle_gamma   90.00
#
_symmetry.space_group_name_H-M   'P 1'
#
loop_
_entity.id
_entity.type
_entity.pdbx_description
1 polymer ?
#
loop_
_entity_poly.entity_id
_entity_poly.type
_entity_poly.pdbx_seq_one_letter_code
_entity_poly.pdbx_strand_id
1 'polypeptide(L)'
;ARILKVKTLNIQKTNIVEKGIATLLLESQYLHAINKYWWDVKFDLILYSTPPITFNKVIQTLKKRWNAKTYLMLKDIFPQNAVDLGMFSKKSFLYRMFKSKEEKLYELSDFIGCMSPANCEYVLKHNPAIDAAKVEICPNSVKLQERLKGDRKESELLKELNIPASKRIFIYGGNLGKPQGIDFLLKVIEENKKRDDSYFVIVGSGTEYMRVKLWFDTHLPQNACLLAALPKAKYDELVSLCDVGLIFLDKRFKIPN
;
A
#
# COMPACT_ATOMS: atom_id res chain seq x y z
N ALA A 1 -23.22 1.55 10.87
CA ALA A 1 -22.33 2.57 10.31
C ALA A 1 -22.96 3.21 9.08
N ARG A 2 -22.83 4.53 8.92
CA ARG A 2 -23.24 5.22 7.68
C ARG A 2 -22.03 5.29 6.74
N ILE A 3 -22.22 4.98 5.46
CA ILE A 3 -21.17 5.02 4.44
C ILE A 3 -21.59 6.00 3.35
N LEU A 4 -20.75 7.01 3.09
CA LEU A 4 -20.91 7.92 1.95
C LEU A 4 -19.94 7.50 0.85
N LYS A 5 -20.45 6.99 -0.26
CA LYS A 5 -19.69 6.71 -1.47
C LYS A 5 -19.63 7.94 -2.35
N VAL A 6 -18.44 8.48 -2.55
CA VAL A 6 -18.23 9.67 -3.39
C VAL A 6 -17.77 9.22 -4.78
N LYS A 7 -18.54 9.61 -5.81
CA LYS A 7 -18.12 9.40 -7.20
C LYS A 7 -16.98 10.36 -7.53
N THR A 8 -15.83 9.82 -7.88
CA THR A 8 -14.63 10.58 -8.25
C THR A 8 -14.22 10.27 -9.69
N LEU A 9 -13.36 11.09 -10.27
CA LEU A 9 -12.66 10.74 -11.49
C LEU A 9 -11.70 9.56 -11.24
N ASN A 10 -11.31 8.88 -12.32
CA ASN A 10 -10.44 7.71 -12.21
C ASN A 10 -9.01 8.13 -11.76
N ILE A 11 -8.58 7.61 -10.60
CA ILE A 11 -7.24 7.83 -10.03
C ILE A 11 -6.35 6.61 -10.26
N GLN A 12 -6.98 5.45 -10.54
CA GLN A 12 -6.29 4.19 -10.78
C GLN A 12 -6.45 3.78 -12.24
N LYS A 13 -5.45 3.12 -12.80
CA LYS A 13 -5.50 2.60 -14.18
C LYS A 13 -5.78 3.66 -15.26
N THR A 14 -5.19 4.84 -15.11
CA THR A 14 -5.34 5.95 -16.06
C THR A 14 -3.99 6.63 -16.34
N ASN A 15 -3.93 7.50 -17.35
CA ASN A 15 -2.71 8.23 -17.71
C ASN A 15 -2.33 9.28 -16.65
N ILE A 16 -1.08 9.77 -16.70
CA ILE A 16 -0.52 10.68 -15.69
C ILE A 16 -1.28 12.02 -15.63
N VAL A 17 -1.74 12.53 -16.78
CA VAL A 17 -2.45 13.82 -16.85
C VAL A 17 -3.82 13.71 -16.21
N GLU A 18 -4.60 12.70 -16.58
CA GLU A 18 -5.92 12.43 -16.02
C GLU A 18 -5.83 12.16 -14.52
N LYS A 19 -4.84 11.39 -14.07
CA LYS A 19 -4.57 11.17 -12.65
C LYS A 19 -4.26 12.48 -11.92
N GLY A 20 -3.49 13.37 -12.51
CA GLY A 20 -3.19 14.68 -11.94
C GLY A 20 -4.45 15.52 -11.74
N ILE A 21 -5.29 15.66 -12.78
CA ILE A 21 -6.55 16.39 -12.72
C ILE A 21 -7.50 15.75 -11.70
N ALA A 22 -7.67 14.43 -11.73
CA ALA A 22 -8.50 13.70 -10.78
C ALA A 22 -8.07 13.95 -9.33
N THR A 23 -6.76 13.94 -9.05
CA THR A 23 -6.21 14.19 -7.72
C THR A 23 -6.49 15.63 -7.25
N LEU A 24 -6.42 16.62 -8.12
CA LEU A 24 -6.72 18.02 -7.79
C LEU A 24 -8.21 18.25 -7.50
N LEU A 25 -9.09 17.54 -8.23
CA LEU A 25 -10.54 17.68 -8.06
C LEU A 25 -11.09 16.87 -6.89
N LEU A 26 -10.32 15.90 -6.39
CA LEU A 26 -10.74 14.97 -5.32
C LEU A 26 -11.26 15.71 -4.09
N GLU A 27 -10.54 16.73 -3.66
CA GLU A 27 -10.83 17.54 -2.48
C GLU A 27 -12.20 18.27 -2.60
N SER A 28 -12.47 18.88 -3.75
CA SER A 28 -13.74 19.56 -3.99
C SER A 28 -14.92 18.60 -4.11
N GLN A 29 -14.70 17.42 -4.72
CA GLN A 29 -15.72 16.37 -4.83
C GLN A 29 -16.13 15.83 -3.46
N TYR A 30 -15.16 15.58 -2.57
CA TYR A 30 -15.43 15.15 -1.20
C TYR A 30 -16.16 16.22 -0.39
N LEU A 31 -15.71 17.48 -0.44
CA LEU A 31 -16.38 18.57 0.27
C LEU A 31 -17.83 18.77 -0.23
N HIS A 32 -18.03 18.71 -1.53
CA HIS A 32 -19.38 18.82 -2.10
C HIS A 32 -20.29 17.68 -1.61
N ALA A 33 -19.81 16.45 -1.66
CA ALA A 33 -20.59 15.30 -1.21
C ALA A 33 -20.90 15.34 0.28
N ILE A 34 -19.91 15.67 1.13
CA ILE A 34 -20.11 15.81 2.58
C ILE A 34 -21.09 16.94 2.88
N ASN A 35 -20.98 18.07 2.21
CA ASN A 35 -21.92 19.21 2.38
C ASN A 35 -23.35 18.84 1.99
N LYS A 36 -23.51 18.03 0.95
CA LYS A 36 -24.83 17.64 0.44
C LYS A 36 -25.50 16.57 1.29
N TYR A 37 -24.76 15.57 1.75
CA TYR A 37 -25.33 14.37 2.35
C TYR A 37 -25.10 14.26 3.87
N TRP A 38 -24.14 15.01 4.42
CA TRP A 38 -23.79 14.98 5.84
C TRP A 38 -23.70 16.40 6.43
N TRP A 39 -24.56 17.30 5.95
CA TRP A 39 -24.61 18.68 6.41
C TRP A 39 -25.03 18.77 7.90
N ASP A 40 -25.84 17.85 8.38
CA ASP A 40 -26.42 17.76 9.71
C ASP A 40 -25.63 16.83 10.66
N VAL A 41 -24.60 16.14 10.12
CA VAL A 41 -23.81 15.19 10.92
C VAL A 41 -22.63 15.93 11.57
N LYS A 42 -22.42 15.64 12.87
CA LYS A 42 -21.25 16.11 13.61
C LYS A 42 -20.39 14.92 14.01
N PHE A 43 -19.08 15.06 13.88
CA PHE A 43 -18.09 14.07 14.32
C PHE A 43 -17.12 14.70 15.31
N ASP A 44 -16.69 13.93 16.31
CA ASP A 44 -15.71 14.34 17.31
C ASP A 44 -14.27 14.07 16.87
N LEU A 45 -14.10 13.09 15.96
CA LEU A 45 -12.81 12.69 15.41
C LEU A 45 -12.88 12.55 13.88
N ILE A 46 -11.87 13.10 13.21
CA ILE A 46 -11.63 12.92 11.79
C ILE A 46 -10.39 12.04 11.66
N LEU A 47 -10.59 10.78 11.27
CA LEU A 47 -9.53 9.84 10.99
C LEU A 47 -9.28 9.77 9.46
N TYR A 48 -8.04 9.95 9.04
CA TYR A 48 -7.67 9.91 7.62
C TYR A 48 -6.26 9.35 7.42
N SER A 49 -5.96 8.93 6.20
CA SER A 49 -4.66 8.30 5.91
C SER A 49 -3.99 8.91 4.68
N THR A 50 -2.68 8.77 4.60
CA THR A 50 -1.91 9.00 3.36
C THR A 50 -1.71 7.70 2.59
N PRO A 51 -1.66 7.76 1.23
CA PRO A 51 -2.16 8.80 0.34
C PRO A 51 -3.70 8.85 0.32
N PRO A 52 -4.33 9.95 -0.14
CA PRO A 52 -3.74 11.12 -0.76
C PRO A 52 -3.34 12.21 0.24
N ILE A 53 -2.30 12.99 -0.09
CA ILE A 53 -1.87 14.16 0.72
C ILE A 53 -2.62 15.45 0.34
N THR A 54 -3.62 15.36 -0.52
CA THR A 54 -4.33 16.52 -1.08
C THR A 54 -5.61 16.87 -0.32
N PHE A 55 -5.87 16.31 0.85
CA PHE A 55 -7.09 16.56 1.64
C PHE A 55 -7.01 17.73 2.63
N ASN A 56 -6.05 18.62 2.47
CA ASN A 56 -5.82 19.71 3.42
C ASN A 56 -7.05 20.58 3.64
N LYS A 57 -7.72 20.99 2.55
CA LYS A 57 -8.93 21.83 2.62
C LYS A 57 -10.12 21.07 3.19
N VAL A 58 -10.27 19.78 2.86
CA VAL A 58 -11.32 18.91 3.44
C VAL A 58 -11.14 18.85 4.96
N ILE A 59 -9.96 18.45 5.42
CA ILE A 59 -9.66 18.31 6.86
C ILE A 59 -9.82 19.64 7.59
N GLN A 60 -9.27 20.73 7.04
CA GLN A 60 -9.37 22.05 7.65
C GLN A 60 -10.84 22.52 7.79
N THR A 61 -11.65 22.32 6.74
CA THR A 61 -13.05 22.72 6.74
C THR A 61 -13.86 21.92 7.75
N LEU A 62 -13.68 20.59 7.77
CA LEU A 62 -14.44 19.73 8.67
C LEU A 62 -14.00 19.86 10.13
N LYS A 63 -12.68 20.01 10.38
CA LYS A 63 -12.14 20.29 11.71
C LYS A 63 -12.77 21.54 12.32
N LYS A 64 -12.84 22.63 11.53
CA LYS A 64 -13.49 23.88 11.99
C LYS A 64 -14.99 23.72 12.21
N ARG A 65 -15.69 23.08 11.25
CA ARG A 65 -17.14 22.91 11.31
C ARG A 65 -17.59 22.13 12.54
N TRP A 66 -16.89 21.05 12.83
CA TRP A 66 -17.29 20.10 13.87
C TRP A 66 -16.57 20.34 15.21
N ASN A 67 -15.58 21.20 15.24
CA ASN A 67 -14.63 21.32 16.36
C ASN A 67 -14.03 19.96 16.74
N ALA A 68 -13.74 19.17 15.72
CA ALA A 68 -13.29 17.79 15.84
C ALA A 68 -11.77 17.70 15.99
N LYS A 69 -11.30 16.68 16.71
CA LYS A 69 -9.90 16.26 16.68
C LYS A 69 -9.56 15.59 15.37
N THR A 70 -8.30 15.61 14.99
CA THR A 70 -7.82 15.04 13.73
C THR A 70 -6.68 14.06 13.99
N TYR A 71 -6.78 12.89 13.38
CA TYR A 71 -5.78 11.83 13.48
C TYR A 71 -5.34 11.40 12.08
N LEU A 72 -4.06 11.60 11.76
CA LEU A 72 -3.45 11.18 10.52
C LEU A 72 -2.82 9.79 10.68
N MET A 73 -3.30 8.81 9.96
CA MET A 73 -2.63 7.52 9.78
C MET A 73 -1.61 7.65 8.65
N LEU A 74 -0.35 7.88 9.00
CA LEU A 74 0.74 8.12 8.04
C LEU A 74 1.27 6.79 7.51
N LYS A 75 0.61 6.26 6.49
CA LYS A 75 0.97 4.97 5.86
C LYS A 75 2.10 5.10 4.85
N ASP A 76 2.21 6.24 4.20
CA ASP A 76 3.24 6.55 3.22
C ASP A 76 3.80 7.95 3.46
N ILE A 77 5.11 8.09 3.46
CA ILE A 77 5.80 9.38 3.54
C ILE A 77 6.03 9.89 2.10
N PHE A 78 5.02 10.53 1.57
CA PHE A 78 5.05 11.16 0.26
C PHE A 78 5.25 12.68 0.42
N PRO A 79 6.14 13.35 -0.33
CA PRO A 79 6.67 12.94 -1.63
C PRO A 79 8.01 12.20 -1.61
N GLN A 80 8.58 11.90 -0.45
CA GLN A 80 9.90 11.27 -0.39
C GLN A 80 9.92 9.89 -1.08
N ASN A 81 8.91 9.06 -0.87
CA ASN A 81 8.80 7.74 -1.53
C ASN A 81 8.92 7.85 -3.06
N ALA A 82 8.27 8.85 -3.65
CA ALA A 82 8.30 9.05 -5.10
C ALA A 82 9.69 9.51 -5.59
N VAL A 83 10.40 10.29 -4.79
CA VAL A 83 11.81 10.66 -5.08
C VAL A 83 12.71 9.43 -5.03
N ASP A 84 12.58 8.59 -4.02
CA ASP A 84 13.39 7.38 -3.86
C ASP A 84 13.18 6.40 -5.02
N LEU A 85 11.96 6.33 -5.55
CA LEU A 85 11.62 5.55 -6.74
C LEU A 85 12.03 6.22 -8.07
N GLY A 86 12.61 7.43 -8.02
CA GLY A 86 13.05 8.16 -9.21
C GLY A 86 11.91 8.74 -10.05
N MET A 87 10.71 8.93 -9.48
CA MET A 87 9.57 9.49 -10.22
C MET A 87 9.75 10.98 -10.51
N PHE A 88 10.39 11.72 -9.61
CA PHE A 88 10.79 13.11 -9.78
C PHE A 88 11.92 13.49 -8.81
N SER A 89 12.61 14.60 -9.13
CA SER A 89 13.72 15.10 -8.31
C SER A 89 13.22 15.96 -7.14
N LYS A 90 13.97 15.95 -6.01
CA LYS A 90 13.77 16.90 -4.88
C LYS A 90 13.85 18.37 -5.30
N LYS A 91 14.57 18.69 -6.40
CA LYS A 91 14.68 20.04 -6.93
C LYS A 91 13.49 20.45 -7.78
N SER A 92 12.58 19.53 -8.14
CA SER A 92 11.44 19.81 -9.01
C SER A 92 10.38 20.67 -8.33
N PHE A 93 9.64 21.42 -9.12
CA PHE A 93 8.46 22.17 -8.66
C PHE A 93 7.41 21.24 -8.04
N LEU A 94 7.20 20.05 -8.63
CA LEU A 94 6.27 19.05 -8.12
C LEU A 94 6.63 18.59 -6.70
N TYR A 95 7.91 18.35 -6.44
CA TYR A 95 8.35 18.00 -5.09
C TYR A 95 8.00 19.10 -4.09
N ARG A 96 8.33 20.35 -4.40
CA ARG A 96 8.05 21.49 -3.51
C ARG A 96 6.56 21.67 -3.24
N MET A 97 5.75 21.54 -4.28
CA MET A 97 4.29 21.62 -4.17
C MET A 97 3.73 20.52 -3.25
N PHE A 98 4.15 19.27 -3.45
CA PHE A 98 3.69 18.15 -2.64
C PHE A 98 4.24 18.20 -1.21
N LYS A 99 5.48 18.65 -1.03
CA LYS A 99 6.08 18.83 0.31
C LYS A 99 5.31 19.87 1.12
N SER A 100 4.96 21.00 0.53
CA SER A 100 4.11 22.00 1.19
C SER A 100 2.72 21.44 1.59
N LYS A 101 2.13 20.57 0.76
CA LYS A 101 0.87 19.91 1.12
C LYS A 101 1.04 18.90 2.25
N GLU A 102 2.12 18.14 2.26
CA GLU A 102 2.47 17.23 3.35
C GLU A 102 2.64 17.99 4.68
N GLU A 103 3.45 19.05 4.68
CA GLU A 103 3.68 19.89 5.86
C GLU A 103 2.37 20.47 6.40
N LYS A 104 1.52 20.96 5.50
CA LYS A 104 0.20 21.48 5.88
C LYS A 104 -0.70 20.40 6.48
N LEU A 105 -0.63 19.16 5.97
CA LEU A 105 -1.38 18.04 6.50
C LEU A 105 -0.92 17.72 7.95
N TYR A 106 0.38 17.75 8.20
CA TYR A 106 0.96 17.56 9.54
C TYR A 106 0.53 18.68 10.53
N GLU A 107 0.54 19.94 10.07
CA GLU A 107 0.06 21.07 10.91
C GLU A 107 -1.42 20.89 11.31
N LEU A 108 -2.27 20.46 10.38
CA LEU A 108 -3.70 20.27 10.61
C LEU A 108 -4.01 19.11 11.54
N SER A 109 -3.08 18.14 11.65
CA SER A 109 -3.24 16.95 12.47
C SER A 109 -3.02 17.27 13.95
N ASP A 110 -3.95 16.83 14.82
CA ASP A 110 -3.74 16.84 16.25
C ASP A 110 -2.84 15.66 16.66
N PHE A 111 -2.94 14.53 15.94
CA PHE A 111 -2.12 13.32 16.13
C PHE A 111 -1.67 12.75 14.79
N ILE A 112 -0.49 12.15 14.77
CA ILE A 112 0.15 11.53 13.60
C ILE A 112 0.63 10.13 13.99
N GLY A 113 -0.08 9.11 13.53
CA GLY A 113 0.29 7.70 13.73
C GLY A 113 1.17 7.19 12.60
N CYS A 114 2.41 6.88 12.90
CA CYS A 114 3.42 6.34 11.97
C CYS A 114 3.47 4.82 12.02
N MET A 115 3.90 4.18 10.94
CA MET A 115 3.94 2.72 10.82
C MET A 115 5.01 2.06 11.70
N SER A 116 6.09 2.77 12.04
CA SER A 116 7.22 2.22 12.80
C SER A 116 7.94 3.33 13.60
N PRO A 117 8.78 2.96 14.60
CA PRO A 117 9.65 3.92 15.30
C PRO A 117 10.53 4.73 14.34
N ALA A 118 11.11 4.07 13.34
CA ALA A 118 11.97 4.72 12.34
C ALA A 118 11.21 5.74 11.48
N ASN A 119 9.91 5.50 11.22
CA ASN A 119 9.05 6.49 10.55
C ASN A 119 8.79 7.71 11.44
N CYS A 120 8.57 7.52 12.76
CA CYS A 120 8.46 8.63 13.72
C CYS A 120 9.70 9.50 13.71
N GLU A 121 10.88 8.88 13.85
CA GLU A 121 12.17 9.58 13.81
C GLU A 121 12.37 10.35 12.50
N TYR A 122 12.03 9.71 11.38
CA TYR A 122 12.13 10.36 10.07
C TYR A 122 11.24 11.60 9.97
N VAL A 123 9.98 11.50 10.40
CA VAL A 123 9.01 12.60 10.36
C VAL A 123 9.51 13.77 11.20
N LEU A 124 9.91 13.52 12.44
CA LEU A 124 10.40 14.56 13.36
C LEU A 124 11.69 15.21 12.86
N LYS A 125 12.64 14.41 12.38
CA LYS A 125 13.91 14.90 11.83
C LYS A 125 13.73 15.82 10.62
N HIS A 126 12.75 15.51 9.74
CA HIS A 126 12.56 16.26 8.50
C HIS A 126 11.47 17.34 8.58
N ASN A 127 10.80 17.44 9.71
CA ASN A 127 9.77 18.44 9.98
C ASN A 127 9.90 18.96 11.43
N PRO A 128 10.95 19.73 11.74
CA PRO A 128 11.30 20.14 13.11
C PRO A 128 10.25 21.06 13.75
N ALA A 129 9.31 21.59 12.98
CA ALA A 129 8.20 22.39 13.50
C ALA A 129 7.07 21.54 14.10
N ILE A 130 7.10 20.22 13.93
CA ILE A 130 6.09 19.33 14.51
C ILE A 130 6.43 19.06 15.98
N ASP A 131 5.43 19.26 16.85
CA ASP A 131 5.53 18.84 18.23
C ASP A 131 5.65 17.30 18.33
N ALA A 132 6.71 16.82 18.94
CA ALA A 132 6.96 15.39 19.10
C ALA A 132 5.82 14.67 19.85
N ALA A 133 5.11 15.36 20.75
CA ALA A 133 3.98 14.79 21.46
C ALA A 133 2.78 14.42 20.56
N LYS A 134 2.74 14.92 19.32
CA LYS A 134 1.71 14.56 18.34
C LYS A 134 2.02 13.29 17.55
N VAL A 135 3.27 12.81 17.60
CA VAL A 135 3.74 11.70 16.77
C VAL A 135 3.84 10.43 17.58
N GLU A 136 3.15 9.41 17.15
CA GLU A 136 3.12 8.11 17.83
C GLU A 136 3.22 6.94 16.88
N ILE A 137 3.47 5.74 17.39
CA ILE A 137 3.51 4.51 16.61
C ILE A 137 2.09 3.97 16.47
N CYS A 138 1.62 3.85 15.23
CA CYS A 138 0.31 3.29 14.89
C CYS A 138 0.44 2.38 13.65
N PRO A 139 0.95 1.16 13.81
CA PRO A 139 1.17 0.23 12.71
C PRO A 139 -0.16 -0.29 12.15
N ASN A 140 -0.12 -0.74 10.89
CA ASN A 140 -1.24 -1.49 10.35
C ASN A 140 -1.44 -2.76 11.19
N SER A 141 -2.69 -3.11 11.42
CA SER A 141 -3.07 -4.31 12.15
C SER A 141 -4.02 -5.17 11.32
N VAL A 142 -4.02 -6.46 11.60
CA VAL A 142 -4.92 -7.44 10.99
C VAL A 142 -5.48 -8.34 12.08
N LYS A 143 -6.75 -8.73 11.94
CA LYS A 143 -7.32 -9.74 12.83
C LYS A 143 -6.60 -11.06 12.61
N LEU A 144 -6.09 -11.65 13.70
CA LEU A 144 -5.49 -12.98 13.64
C LEU A 144 -6.52 -13.97 13.12
N GLN A 145 -6.10 -14.77 12.15
CA GLN A 145 -6.90 -15.86 11.62
C GLN A 145 -6.27 -17.17 12.10
N GLU A 146 -7.12 -18.10 12.49
CA GLU A 146 -6.66 -19.46 12.78
C GLU A 146 -6.13 -20.08 11.48
N ARG A 147 -4.98 -20.74 11.58
CA ARG A 147 -4.44 -21.49 10.45
C ARG A 147 -5.40 -22.65 10.14
N LEU A 148 -5.84 -22.76 8.90
CA LEU A 148 -6.64 -23.88 8.46
C LEU A 148 -5.85 -25.17 8.69
N LYS A 149 -6.43 -26.08 9.50
CA LYS A 149 -5.86 -27.40 9.74
C LYS A 149 -6.34 -28.34 8.63
N GLY A 150 -5.48 -28.69 7.71
CA GLY A 150 -5.76 -29.67 6.66
C GLY A 150 -4.49 -30.36 6.22
N ASP A 151 -4.58 -31.59 5.73
CA ASP A 151 -3.45 -32.24 5.12
C ASP A 151 -3.17 -31.54 3.78
N ARG A 152 -2.03 -30.89 3.71
CA ARG A 152 -1.57 -30.17 2.50
C ARG A 152 -1.51 -31.09 1.27
N LYS A 153 -1.21 -32.37 1.46
CA LYS A 153 -1.12 -33.35 0.38
C LYS A 153 -2.48 -33.65 -0.25
N GLU A 154 -3.56 -33.49 0.52
CA GLU A 154 -4.94 -33.72 0.06
C GLU A 154 -5.62 -32.44 -0.45
N SER A 155 -4.94 -31.29 -0.40
CA SER A 155 -5.53 -30.01 -0.77
C SER A 155 -5.96 -29.96 -2.25
N GLU A 156 -7.24 -29.83 -2.49
CA GLU A 156 -7.80 -29.64 -3.83
C GLU A 156 -7.34 -28.31 -4.44
N LEU A 157 -7.11 -27.27 -3.62
CA LEU A 157 -6.61 -25.99 -4.08
C LEU A 157 -5.22 -26.09 -4.68
N LEU A 158 -4.29 -26.82 -4.05
CA LEU A 158 -2.94 -27.02 -4.58
C LEU A 158 -2.97 -27.83 -5.87
N LYS A 159 -3.84 -28.84 -5.95
CA LYS A 159 -4.04 -29.63 -7.17
C LYS A 159 -4.59 -28.74 -8.31
N GLU A 160 -5.65 -27.97 -8.04
CA GLU A 160 -6.26 -27.04 -9.00
C GLU A 160 -5.22 -26.04 -9.56
N LEU A 161 -4.34 -25.53 -8.69
CA LEU A 161 -3.32 -24.55 -9.06
C LEU A 161 -2.02 -25.16 -9.56
N ASN A 162 -1.93 -26.50 -9.65
CA ASN A 162 -0.75 -27.26 -10.02
C ASN A 162 0.50 -26.93 -9.18
N ILE A 163 0.29 -26.74 -7.87
CA ILE A 163 1.37 -26.44 -6.90
C ILE A 163 1.79 -27.74 -6.21
N PRO A 164 3.09 -28.12 -6.26
CA PRO A 164 3.57 -29.37 -5.70
C PRO A 164 3.55 -29.39 -4.17
N ALA A 165 2.63 -30.16 -3.57
CA ALA A 165 2.46 -30.24 -2.12
C ALA A 165 3.68 -30.85 -1.38
N SER A 166 4.55 -31.57 -2.06
CA SER A 166 5.76 -32.20 -1.51
C SER A 166 6.94 -31.24 -1.31
N LYS A 167 6.91 -30.07 -1.98
CA LYS A 167 8.00 -29.08 -1.90
C LYS A 167 7.73 -28.05 -0.81
N ARG A 168 8.78 -27.37 -0.33
CA ARG A 168 8.63 -26.18 0.52
C ARG A 168 8.09 -25.05 -0.34
N ILE A 169 6.92 -24.51 0.02
CA ILE A 169 6.24 -23.48 -0.76
C ILE A 169 6.52 -22.10 -0.18
N PHE A 170 7.11 -21.23 -1.01
CA PHE A 170 7.34 -19.82 -0.75
C PHE A 170 6.28 -19.03 -1.47
N ILE A 171 5.54 -18.16 -0.76
CA ILE A 171 4.50 -17.34 -1.37
C ILE A 171 4.83 -15.85 -1.29
N TYR A 172 4.78 -15.18 -2.42
CA TYR A 172 4.68 -13.73 -2.51
C TYR A 172 3.25 -13.38 -2.93
N GLY A 173 2.56 -12.60 -2.11
CA GLY A 173 1.19 -12.18 -2.41
C GLY A 173 0.97 -10.69 -2.22
N GLY A 174 0.47 -10.01 -3.27
CA GLY A 174 0.18 -8.59 -3.17
C GLY A 174 0.34 -7.79 -4.45
N ASN A 175 0.67 -6.51 -4.27
CA ASN A 175 0.89 -5.60 -5.40
C ASN A 175 2.21 -5.94 -6.13
N LEU A 176 2.13 -6.20 -7.42
CA LEU A 176 3.30 -6.35 -8.30
C LEU A 176 3.64 -4.98 -8.90
N GLY A 177 4.28 -4.14 -8.13
CA GLY A 177 4.66 -2.79 -8.51
C GLY A 177 6.14 -2.50 -8.28
N LYS A 178 6.62 -1.37 -8.81
CA LYS A 178 8.03 -0.94 -8.65
C LYS A 178 8.52 -0.94 -7.20
N PRO A 179 7.71 -0.51 -6.20
CA PRO A 179 8.16 -0.50 -4.81
C PRO A 179 8.53 -1.87 -4.24
N GLN A 180 8.05 -2.94 -4.84
CA GLN A 180 8.18 -4.31 -4.34
C GLN A 180 9.44 -5.04 -4.82
N GLY A 181 10.41 -4.35 -5.44
CA GLY A 181 11.68 -4.96 -5.80
C GLY A 181 11.55 -6.20 -6.71
N ILE A 182 10.69 -6.14 -7.73
CA ILE A 182 10.34 -7.27 -8.60
C ILE A 182 11.56 -7.91 -9.26
N ASP A 183 12.59 -7.12 -9.62
CA ASP A 183 13.81 -7.67 -10.21
C ASP A 183 14.52 -8.63 -9.25
N PHE A 184 14.50 -8.31 -7.96
CA PHE A 184 15.09 -9.18 -6.95
C PHE A 184 14.24 -10.45 -6.75
N LEU A 185 12.91 -10.35 -6.77
CA LEU A 185 12.01 -11.51 -6.73
C LEU A 185 12.30 -12.47 -7.88
N LEU A 186 12.37 -11.97 -9.13
CA LEU A 186 12.67 -12.81 -10.30
C LEU A 186 14.06 -13.44 -10.23
N LYS A 187 15.05 -12.69 -9.71
CA LYS A 187 16.39 -13.22 -9.48
C LYS A 187 16.39 -14.35 -8.45
N VAL A 188 15.64 -14.22 -7.35
CA VAL A 188 15.52 -15.30 -6.35
C VAL A 188 14.96 -16.57 -6.97
N ILE A 189 13.94 -16.47 -7.82
CA ILE A 189 13.38 -17.64 -8.53
C ILE A 189 14.44 -18.28 -9.44
N GLU A 190 15.15 -17.48 -10.23
CA GLU A 190 16.16 -17.94 -11.18
C GLU A 190 17.34 -18.64 -10.47
N GLU A 191 17.87 -18.03 -9.40
CA GLU A 191 18.99 -18.61 -8.62
C GLU A 191 18.63 -19.95 -7.93
N ASN A 192 17.33 -20.16 -7.68
CA ASN A 192 16.85 -21.40 -7.05
C ASN A 192 16.30 -22.43 -8.05
N LYS A 193 16.43 -22.22 -9.36
CA LYS A 193 15.84 -23.12 -10.38
C LYS A 193 16.36 -24.56 -10.37
N LYS A 194 17.55 -24.78 -9.82
CA LYS A 194 18.16 -26.13 -9.70
C LYS A 194 17.79 -26.84 -8.41
N ARG A 195 17.00 -26.19 -7.52
CA ARG A 195 16.58 -26.79 -6.24
C ARG A 195 15.29 -27.56 -6.43
N ASP A 196 15.30 -28.83 -6.06
CA ASP A 196 14.13 -29.70 -6.16
C ASP A 196 13.22 -29.63 -4.92
N ASP A 197 13.69 -29.01 -3.83
CA ASP A 197 13.02 -28.95 -2.54
C ASP A 197 12.14 -27.72 -2.34
N SER A 198 12.14 -26.76 -3.26
CA SER A 198 11.45 -25.47 -3.14
C SER A 198 10.56 -25.15 -4.34
N TYR A 199 9.48 -24.39 -4.08
CA TYR A 199 8.55 -23.90 -5.08
C TYR A 199 8.06 -22.51 -4.73
N PHE A 200 8.02 -21.61 -5.71
CA PHE A 200 7.64 -20.20 -5.51
C PHE A 200 6.26 -19.93 -6.13
N VAL A 201 5.36 -19.42 -5.31
CA VAL A 201 4.00 -19.02 -5.75
C VAL A 201 3.91 -17.50 -5.72
N ILE A 202 3.72 -16.89 -6.87
CA ILE A 202 3.59 -15.44 -7.01
C ILE A 202 2.13 -15.12 -7.31
N VAL A 203 1.47 -14.39 -6.42
CA VAL A 203 0.03 -14.07 -6.52
C VAL A 203 -0.18 -12.58 -6.47
N GLY A 204 -0.86 -12.01 -7.45
CA GLY A 204 -1.21 -10.60 -7.35
C GLY A 204 -1.52 -9.89 -8.66
N SER A 205 -1.54 -8.58 -8.55
CA SER A 205 -1.73 -7.67 -9.70
C SER A 205 -0.93 -6.40 -9.45
N GLY A 206 -0.70 -5.60 -10.50
CA GLY A 206 0.01 -4.33 -10.35
C GLY A 206 0.62 -3.87 -11.66
N THR A 207 1.32 -2.74 -11.62
CA THR A 207 1.90 -2.10 -12.82
C THR A 207 2.99 -2.93 -13.48
N GLU A 208 3.63 -3.84 -12.74
CA GLU A 208 4.69 -4.73 -13.22
C GLU A 208 4.18 -6.13 -13.59
N TYR A 209 2.88 -6.42 -13.39
CA TYR A 209 2.31 -7.75 -13.64
C TYR A 209 2.62 -8.28 -15.05
N MET A 210 2.42 -7.45 -16.08
CA MET A 210 2.66 -7.87 -17.47
C MET A 210 4.14 -8.16 -17.75
N ARG A 211 5.05 -7.44 -17.10
CA ARG A 211 6.49 -7.70 -17.19
C ARG A 211 6.86 -9.02 -16.50
N VAL A 212 6.29 -9.27 -15.32
CA VAL A 212 6.47 -10.56 -14.62
C VAL A 212 5.91 -11.71 -15.47
N LYS A 213 4.70 -11.53 -16.03
CA LYS A 213 4.09 -12.53 -16.89
C LYS A 213 4.97 -12.87 -18.10
N LEU A 214 5.47 -11.84 -18.79
CA LEU A 214 6.39 -12.04 -19.92
C LEU A 214 7.65 -12.81 -19.52
N TRP A 215 8.21 -12.52 -18.33
CA TRP A 215 9.35 -13.25 -17.80
C TRP A 215 9.02 -14.72 -17.59
N PHE A 216 7.87 -15.05 -16.98
CA PHE A 216 7.40 -16.44 -16.80
C PHE A 216 7.17 -17.15 -18.15
N ASP A 217 6.54 -16.47 -19.10
CA ASP A 217 6.27 -17.02 -20.45
C ASP A 217 7.59 -17.30 -21.23
N THR A 218 8.64 -16.53 -20.97
CA THR A 218 9.95 -16.66 -21.65
C THR A 218 10.85 -17.69 -20.98
N HIS A 219 10.90 -17.70 -19.62
CA HIS A 219 11.86 -18.55 -18.87
C HIS A 219 11.27 -19.89 -18.46
N LEU A 220 9.94 -20.06 -18.50
CA LEU A 220 9.21 -21.28 -18.16
C LEU A 220 9.72 -21.97 -16.88
N PRO A 221 9.81 -21.25 -15.75
CA PRO A 221 10.42 -21.78 -14.52
C PRO A 221 9.65 -22.99 -14.00
N GLN A 222 10.34 -24.11 -13.76
CA GLN A 222 9.75 -25.34 -13.22
C GLN A 222 9.60 -25.28 -11.68
N ASN A 223 10.20 -24.31 -11.04
CA ASN A 223 10.19 -24.10 -9.60
C ASN A 223 9.28 -22.95 -9.16
N ALA A 224 8.45 -22.40 -10.06
CA ALA A 224 7.58 -21.28 -9.72
C ALA A 224 6.31 -21.23 -10.58
N CYS A 225 5.26 -20.58 -10.05
CA CYS A 225 4.08 -20.19 -10.83
C CYS A 225 3.68 -18.75 -10.56
N LEU A 226 3.03 -18.13 -11.56
CA LEU A 226 2.42 -16.81 -11.47
C LEU A 226 0.91 -16.94 -11.52
N LEU A 227 0.23 -16.47 -10.49
CA LEU A 227 -1.23 -16.45 -10.40
C LEU A 227 -1.73 -15.00 -10.45
N ALA A 228 -2.85 -14.79 -11.09
CA ALA A 228 -3.59 -13.53 -10.97
C ALA A 228 -4.09 -13.35 -9.52
N ALA A 229 -4.53 -12.11 -9.19
CA ALA A 229 -5.11 -11.86 -7.88
C ALA A 229 -6.30 -12.79 -7.61
N LEU A 230 -6.27 -13.46 -6.47
CA LEU A 230 -7.31 -14.38 -6.01
C LEU A 230 -8.34 -13.65 -5.14
N PRO A 231 -9.59 -14.14 -5.05
CA PRO A 231 -10.51 -13.75 -4.00
C PRO A 231 -9.89 -13.99 -2.62
N LYS A 232 -10.20 -13.09 -1.65
CA LYS A 232 -9.54 -13.12 -0.33
C LYS A 232 -9.59 -14.49 0.36
N ALA A 233 -10.76 -15.13 0.38
CA ALA A 233 -10.92 -16.44 1.03
C ALA A 233 -9.99 -17.51 0.42
N LYS A 234 -9.90 -17.55 -0.93
CA LYS A 234 -9.02 -18.48 -1.65
C LYS A 234 -7.54 -18.16 -1.45
N TYR A 235 -7.20 -16.86 -1.36
CA TYR A 235 -5.85 -16.43 -1.03
C TYR A 235 -5.46 -16.81 0.42
N ASP A 236 -6.35 -16.58 1.40
CA ASP A 236 -6.11 -16.93 2.81
C ASP A 236 -5.91 -18.45 2.96
N GLU A 237 -6.71 -19.25 2.26
CA GLU A 237 -6.55 -20.71 2.20
C GLU A 237 -5.17 -21.08 1.62
N LEU A 238 -4.80 -20.52 0.47
CA LEU A 238 -3.50 -20.76 -0.17
C LEU A 238 -2.33 -20.40 0.77
N VAL A 239 -2.39 -19.24 1.42
CA VAL A 239 -1.37 -18.80 2.39
C VAL A 239 -1.23 -19.81 3.54
N SER A 240 -2.34 -20.38 4.03
CA SER A 240 -2.32 -21.36 5.12
C SER A 240 -1.60 -22.67 4.74
N LEU A 241 -1.54 -22.99 3.46
CA LEU A 241 -0.87 -24.17 2.90
C LEU A 241 0.60 -23.93 2.53
N CYS A 242 1.06 -22.68 2.58
CA CYS A 242 2.44 -22.30 2.28
C CYS A 242 3.33 -22.35 3.54
N ASP A 243 4.64 -22.53 3.34
CA ASP A 243 5.60 -22.61 4.44
C ASP A 243 6.20 -21.25 4.80
N VAL A 244 6.44 -20.40 3.79
CA VAL A 244 7.18 -19.16 3.95
C VAL A 244 6.49 -18.04 3.16
N GLY A 245 6.11 -16.96 3.86
CA GLY A 245 5.69 -15.70 3.22
C GLY A 245 6.90 -14.86 2.83
N LEU A 246 6.88 -14.32 1.61
CA LEU A 246 7.94 -13.47 1.10
C LEU A 246 7.50 -12.00 1.09
N ILE A 247 8.36 -11.11 1.57
CA ILE A 247 8.19 -9.66 1.52
C ILE A 247 9.41 -9.07 0.83
N PHE A 248 9.19 -8.32 -0.24
CA PHE A 248 10.23 -7.62 -0.97
C PHE A 248 9.98 -6.13 -1.00
N LEU A 249 11.02 -5.34 -0.79
CA LEU A 249 11.02 -3.90 -0.95
C LEU A 249 12.18 -3.49 -1.85
N ASP A 250 11.97 -2.47 -2.67
CA ASP A 250 13.01 -1.91 -3.51
C ASP A 250 14.09 -1.26 -2.65
N LYS A 251 15.36 -1.63 -2.87
CA LYS A 251 16.51 -1.11 -2.12
C LYS A 251 16.73 0.40 -2.27
N ARG A 252 16.04 1.06 -3.19
CA ARG A 252 16.12 2.51 -3.38
C ARG A 252 15.39 3.30 -2.31
N PHE A 253 14.47 2.68 -1.57
CA PHE A 253 13.84 3.34 -0.43
C PHE A 253 14.88 3.68 0.63
N LYS A 254 14.90 4.96 1.01
CA LYS A 254 15.80 5.52 2.03
C LYS A 254 15.12 5.74 3.36
N ILE A 255 13.80 5.63 3.39
CA ILE A 255 13.03 5.71 4.63
C ILE A 255 13.04 4.32 5.24
N PRO A 256 13.57 4.15 6.46
CA PRO A 256 13.49 2.87 7.17
C PRO A 256 12.02 2.53 7.48
N ASN A 257 11.61 1.32 7.18
CA ASN A 257 10.29 0.80 7.50
C ASN A 257 10.33 -0.08 8.74
#